data_aa031591ee833f9f99719eaccf92eb12
#
_entry.id   aa031591ee833f9f99719eaccf92eb12
#
_cell.length_a   1.000
_cell.length_b   1.000
_cell.length_c   1.000
_cell.angle_alpha   90.00
_cell.angle_beta   90.00
_cell.angle_gamma   90.00
#
_symmetry.space_group_name_H-M   'P 1'
#
loop_
_entity.id
_entity.type
_entity.pdbx_description
1 polymer ?
#
loop_
_entity_poly.entity_id
_entity_poly.type
_entity_poly.pdbx_seq_one_letter_code
_entity_poly.pdbx_strand_id
1 'polypeptide(L)'
;MANNKSAKKRIQIAERNRLINKSYKSTVRTLTKKTLENCEKYKKNPNDDNKNLVKTSLNKAFSLIDKAVKKNVLHKNNGANKKSKINNLVKTTLTAN
;
A
#
# COMPACT_ATOMS: atom_id res chain seq x y z
N MET A 1 -26.41 19.28 28.40
CA MET A 1 -26.37 17.87 28.28
C MET A 1 -24.98 17.31 28.38
N ALA A 2 -24.81 16.33 29.22
CA ALA A 2 -23.53 15.70 29.48
C ALA A 2 -22.91 15.03 28.21
N ASN A 3 -23.72 14.79 27.21
CA ASN A 3 -23.33 14.11 26.00
C ASN A 3 -22.36 14.89 25.13
N ASN A 4 -22.25 16.18 25.33
CA ASN A 4 -21.47 17.03 24.41
C ASN A 4 -19.97 16.74 24.48
N LYS A 5 -19.43 16.44 25.64
CA LYS A 5 -18.00 16.12 25.76
C LYS A 5 -17.67 14.79 25.11
N SER A 6 -18.50 13.76 25.33
CA SER A 6 -18.30 12.45 24.70
C SER A 6 -18.51 12.52 23.20
N ALA A 7 -19.51 13.27 22.73
CA ALA A 7 -19.77 13.44 21.31
C ALA A 7 -18.61 14.17 20.62
N LYS A 8 -18.09 15.25 21.25
CA LYS A 8 -16.92 15.97 20.71
C LYS A 8 -15.70 15.07 20.64
N LYS A 9 -15.45 14.27 21.67
CA LYS A 9 -14.32 13.34 21.68
C LYS A 9 -14.45 12.30 20.58
N ARG A 10 -15.65 11.76 20.37
CA ARG A 10 -15.90 10.79 19.28
C ARG A 10 -15.68 11.41 17.91
N ILE A 11 -16.11 12.66 17.70
CA ILE A 11 -15.89 13.37 16.45
C ILE A 11 -14.39 13.56 16.20
N GLN A 12 -13.64 13.98 17.22
CA GLN A 12 -12.20 14.16 17.10
C GLN A 12 -11.49 12.85 16.76
N ILE A 13 -11.88 11.75 17.40
CA ILE A 13 -11.30 10.43 17.12
C ILE A 13 -11.65 10.00 15.71
N ALA A 14 -12.89 10.18 15.28
CA ALA A 14 -13.34 9.83 13.93
C ALA A 14 -12.59 10.63 12.87
N GLU A 15 -12.38 11.93 13.09
CA GLU A 15 -11.62 12.76 12.15
C GLU A 15 -10.16 12.33 12.07
N ARG A 16 -9.54 12.07 13.21
CA ARG A 16 -8.16 11.58 13.25
C ARG A 16 -8.03 10.27 12.52
N ASN A 17 -8.97 9.33 12.76
CA ASN A 17 -8.97 8.05 12.07
C ASN A 17 -9.17 8.21 10.56
N ARG A 18 -10.04 9.11 10.16
CA ARG A 18 -10.26 9.40 8.75
C ARG A 18 -8.99 9.91 8.06
N LEU A 19 -8.27 10.81 8.73
CA LEU A 19 -7.00 11.35 8.20
C LEU A 19 -5.93 10.27 8.12
N ILE A 20 -5.82 9.42 9.15
CA ILE A 20 -4.89 8.29 9.16
C ILE A 20 -5.22 7.33 8.03
N ASN A 21 -6.51 6.98 7.85
CA ASN A 21 -6.96 6.09 6.81
C ASN A 21 -6.63 6.64 5.42
N LYS A 22 -6.88 7.94 5.21
CA LYS A 22 -6.57 8.61 3.95
C LYS A 22 -5.06 8.58 3.68
N SER A 23 -4.25 8.83 4.70
CA SER A 23 -2.80 8.79 4.60
C SER A 23 -2.30 7.40 4.18
N TYR A 24 -2.79 6.34 4.83
CA TYR A 24 -2.44 4.97 4.46
C TYR A 24 -2.82 4.63 3.03
N LYS A 25 -4.06 4.94 2.64
CA LYS A 25 -4.53 4.67 1.27
C LYS A 25 -3.69 5.40 0.23
N SER A 26 -3.37 6.66 0.49
CA SER A 26 -2.54 7.48 -0.40
C SER A 26 -1.14 6.88 -0.53
N THR A 27 -0.52 6.48 0.58
CA THR A 27 0.83 5.91 0.57
C THR A 27 0.85 4.55 -0.13
N VAL A 28 -0.17 3.71 0.09
CA VAL A 28 -0.30 2.42 -0.62
C VAL A 28 -0.37 2.66 -2.11
N ARG A 29 -1.17 3.62 -2.55
CA ARG A 29 -1.30 3.97 -3.97
C ARG A 29 0.05 4.43 -4.54
N THR A 30 0.75 5.30 -3.82
CA THR A 30 2.06 5.81 -4.23
C THR A 30 3.09 4.69 -4.37
N LEU A 31 3.16 3.80 -3.38
CA LEU A 31 4.12 2.69 -3.42
C LEU A 31 3.77 1.68 -4.51
N THR A 32 2.49 1.43 -4.76
CA THR A 32 2.04 0.57 -5.86
C THR A 32 2.47 1.16 -7.19
N LYS A 33 2.23 2.45 -7.40
CA LYS A 33 2.64 3.15 -8.61
C LYS A 33 4.15 3.11 -8.80
N LYS A 34 4.91 3.30 -7.72
CA LYS A 34 6.37 3.24 -7.77
C LYS A 34 6.87 1.85 -8.15
N THR A 35 6.22 0.80 -7.65
CA THR A 35 6.52 -0.58 -8.03
C THR A 35 6.29 -0.80 -9.53
N LEU A 36 5.18 -0.28 -10.07
CA LEU A 36 4.89 -0.34 -11.50
C LEU A 36 5.95 0.39 -12.31
N GLU A 37 6.36 1.57 -11.89
CA GLU A 37 7.41 2.35 -12.56
C GLU A 37 8.73 1.58 -12.58
N ASN A 38 9.09 0.94 -11.48
CA ASN A 38 10.31 0.13 -11.40
C ASN A 38 10.21 -1.10 -12.29
N CYS A 39 9.03 -1.72 -12.42
CA CYS A 39 8.80 -2.80 -13.36
C CYS A 39 9.05 -2.35 -14.80
N GLU A 40 8.58 -1.16 -15.18
CA GLU A 40 8.82 -0.59 -16.50
C GLU A 40 10.31 -0.35 -16.75
N LYS A 41 11.03 0.17 -15.75
CA LYS A 41 12.49 0.33 -15.85
C LYS A 41 13.19 -0.99 -16.08
N TYR A 42 12.78 -2.03 -15.37
CA TYR A 42 13.34 -3.36 -15.52
C TYR A 42 13.10 -3.94 -16.93
N LYS A 43 11.90 -3.72 -17.47
CA LYS A 43 11.59 -4.16 -18.83
C LYS A 43 12.48 -3.51 -19.87
N LYS A 44 12.79 -2.23 -19.69
CA LYS A 44 13.66 -1.48 -20.60
C LYS A 44 15.13 -1.86 -20.43
N ASN A 45 15.58 -2.00 -19.19
CA ASN A 45 16.97 -2.33 -18.85
C ASN A 45 16.98 -3.45 -17.80
N PRO A 46 16.88 -4.72 -18.22
CA PRO A 46 16.87 -5.84 -17.27
C PRO A 46 18.27 -6.10 -16.71
N ASN A 47 18.56 -5.46 -15.60
CA ASN A 47 19.80 -5.65 -14.86
C ASN A 47 19.50 -5.88 -13.39
N ASP A 48 20.53 -6.27 -12.61
CA ASP A 48 20.37 -6.59 -11.20
C ASP A 48 19.95 -5.40 -10.37
N ASP A 49 20.43 -4.20 -10.68
CA ASP A 49 20.06 -2.99 -9.96
C ASP A 49 18.57 -2.70 -10.10
N ASN A 50 18.04 -2.79 -11.32
CA ASN A 50 16.61 -2.57 -11.56
C ASN A 50 15.76 -3.68 -10.96
N LYS A 51 16.26 -4.93 -10.97
CA LYS A 51 15.60 -6.05 -10.31
C LYS A 51 15.50 -5.81 -8.80
N ASN A 52 16.56 -5.31 -8.18
CA ASN A 52 16.58 -4.99 -6.76
C ASN A 52 15.63 -3.85 -6.43
N LEU A 53 15.52 -2.84 -7.29
CA LEU A 53 14.56 -1.75 -7.12
C LEU A 53 13.12 -2.27 -7.12
N VAL A 54 12.79 -3.18 -8.02
CA VAL A 54 11.46 -3.80 -8.09
C VAL A 54 11.17 -4.55 -6.79
N LYS A 55 12.10 -5.39 -6.35
CA LYS A 55 11.94 -6.18 -5.12
C LYS A 55 11.78 -5.29 -3.89
N THR A 56 12.60 -4.25 -3.77
CA THR A 56 12.53 -3.32 -2.65
C THR A 56 11.19 -2.59 -2.61
N SER A 57 10.72 -2.10 -3.76
CA SER A 57 9.42 -1.44 -3.85
C SER A 57 8.27 -2.38 -3.50
N LEU A 58 8.34 -3.62 -3.98
CA LEU A 58 7.34 -4.65 -3.68
C LEU A 58 7.27 -4.90 -2.18
N ASN A 59 8.42 -5.08 -1.53
CA ASN A 59 8.47 -5.34 -0.09
C ASN A 59 7.90 -4.17 0.71
N LYS A 60 8.20 -2.94 0.33
CA LYS A 60 7.65 -1.75 0.98
C LYS A 60 6.14 -1.68 0.81
N ALA A 61 5.64 -1.95 -0.39
CA ALA A 61 4.20 -1.95 -0.67
C ALA A 61 3.49 -3.02 0.17
N PHE A 62 4.03 -4.23 0.22
CA PHE A 62 3.47 -5.32 1.01
C PHE A 62 3.45 -4.98 2.50
N SER A 63 4.54 -4.47 3.02
CA SER A 63 4.63 -4.08 4.43
C SER A 63 3.56 -3.04 4.79
N LEU A 64 3.36 -2.06 3.93
CA LEU A 64 2.37 -1.02 4.19
C LEU A 64 0.94 -1.54 4.06
N ILE A 65 0.67 -2.42 3.10
CA ILE A 65 -0.64 -3.06 2.96
C ILE A 65 -0.95 -3.88 4.21
N ASP A 66 0.01 -4.66 4.70
CA ASP A 66 -0.17 -5.45 5.91
C ASP A 66 -0.44 -4.57 7.14
N LYS A 67 0.27 -3.45 7.26
CA LYS A 67 0.02 -2.48 8.33
C LYS A 67 -1.38 -1.87 8.22
N ALA A 68 -1.82 -1.54 7.02
CA ALA A 68 -3.14 -0.99 6.78
C ALA A 68 -4.25 -1.98 7.15
N VAL A 69 -4.05 -3.26 6.84
CA VAL A 69 -4.98 -4.32 7.23
C VAL A 69 -5.00 -4.47 8.75
N LYS A 70 -3.83 -4.49 9.39
CA LYS A 70 -3.71 -4.62 10.84
C LYS A 70 -4.41 -3.48 11.57
N LYS A 71 -4.38 -2.27 11.01
CA LYS A 71 -5.04 -1.10 11.59
C LYS A 71 -6.49 -0.93 11.16
N ASN A 72 -7.04 -1.89 10.44
CA ASN A 72 -8.42 -1.86 9.92
C ASN A 72 -8.69 -0.72 8.94
N VAL A 73 -7.66 -0.18 8.31
CA VAL A 73 -7.80 0.78 7.21
C VAL A 73 -8.28 0.08 5.96
N LEU A 74 -7.74 -1.12 5.72
CA LEU A 74 -8.16 -2.00 4.62
C LEU A 74 -8.72 -3.28 5.20
N HIS A 75 -9.79 -3.81 4.57
CA HIS A 75 -10.26 -5.15 4.90
C HIS A 75 -9.22 -6.17 4.44
N LYS A 76 -9.10 -7.29 5.15
CA LYS A 76 -8.10 -8.32 4.82
C LYS A 76 -8.24 -8.83 3.39
N ASN A 77 -9.47 -8.94 2.87
CA ASN A 77 -9.69 -9.38 1.49
C ASN A 77 -9.17 -8.34 0.49
N ASN A 78 -9.38 -7.07 0.75
CA ASN A 78 -8.83 -6.00 -0.09
C ASN A 78 -7.31 -5.99 -0.06
N GLY A 79 -6.73 -6.16 1.12
CA GLY A 79 -5.28 -6.27 1.27
C GLY A 79 -4.71 -7.43 0.48
N ALA A 80 -5.33 -8.61 0.61
CA ALA A 80 -4.91 -9.80 -0.11
C ALA A 80 -5.02 -9.60 -1.63
N ASN A 81 -6.11 -8.99 -2.10
CA ASN A 81 -6.30 -8.72 -3.52
C ASN A 81 -5.24 -7.75 -4.06
N LYS A 82 -4.94 -6.68 -3.32
CA LYS A 82 -3.91 -5.72 -3.72
C LYS A 82 -2.54 -6.37 -3.78
N LYS A 83 -2.17 -7.16 -2.76
CA LYS A 83 -0.91 -7.88 -2.73
C LYS A 83 -0.80 -8.86 -3.88
N SER A 84 -1.87 -9.59 -4.16
CA SER A 84 -1.92 -10.57 -5.24
C SER A 84 -1.71 -9.90 -6.60
N LYS A 85 -2.39 -8.79 -6.86
CA LYS A 85 -2.25 -8.05 -8.13
C LYS A 85 -0.82 -7.55 -8.33
N ILE A 86 -0.24 -6.94 -7.29
CA ILE A 86 1.12 -6.40 -7.36
C ILE A 86 2.11 -7.55 -7.55
N ASN A 87 1.95 -8.62 -6.79
CA ASN A 87 2.84 -9.77 -6.85
C ASN A 87 2.82 -10.43 -8.23
N ASN A 88 1.63 -10.61 -8.80
CA ASN A 88 1.49 -11.19 -10.14
C ASN A 88 2.16 -10.33 -11.21
N LEU A 89 1.99 -9.02 -11.10
CA LEU A 89 2.60 -8.08 -12.03
C LEU A 89 4.13 -8.15 -11.96
N VAL A 90 4.69 -8.13 -10.75
CA VAL A 90 6.13 -8.22 -10.52
C VAL A 90 6.65 -9.57 -11.01
N LYS A 91 5.97 -10.65 -10.66
CA LYS A 91 6.35 -12.00 -11.08
C LYS A 91 6.39 -12.12 -12.60
N THR A 92 5.36 -11.62 -13.27
CA THR A 92 5.29 -11.63 -14.73
C THR A 92 6.44 -10.82 -15.33
N THR A 93 6.73 -9.66 -14.76
CA THR A 93 7.82 -8.79 -15.23
C THR A 93 9.17 -9.48 -15.08
N LEU A 94 9.44 -10.08 -13.92
CA LEU A 94 10.74 -10.72 -13.65
C LEU A 94 10.93 -12.02 -14.42
N THR A 95 9.86 -12.72 -14.74
CA THR A 95 9.94 -14.00 -15.47
C THR A 95 9.82 -13.86 -16.97
N ALA A 96 9.38 -12.71 -17.48
CA ALA A 96 9.24 -12.46 -18.91
C ALA A 96 10.60 -12.33 -19.63
N ASN A 97 11.64 -12.15 -18.87
CA ASN A 97 13.01 -12.09 -19.39
C ASN A 97 13.77 -13.34 -19.00
#